data_fd16d632ec5b3ed26d2004d0fdde945e
#
_entry.id   fd16d632ec5b3ed26d2004d0fdde945e
#
_cell.length_a   1.000
_cell.length_b   1.000
_cell.length_c   1.000
_cell.angle_alpha   90.00
_cell.angle_beta   90.00
_cell.angle_gamma   90.00
#
_symmetry.space_group_name_H-M   'P 1'
#
loop_
_entity.id
_entity.type
_entity.pdbx_description
1 polymer ?
#
loop_
_entity_poly.entity_id
_entity_poly.type
_entity_poly.pdbx_seq_one_letter_code
_entity_poly.pdbx_strand_id
1 'polypeptide(L)' 'MKAKVYVTLKKSVLDPQGKAVQQALAALGFTDVKDVRMGKYIELELNAAADHSVGPKIKTMCEKLLANTVIEEYRFELV' A
#
# COMPACT_ATOMS: atom_id res chain seq x y z
N MET A 1 1.14 -10.82 -17.50
CA MET A 1 0.35 -9.78 -16.84
C MET A 1 0.97 -9.45 -15.49
N LYS A 2 0.92 -8.20 -15.11
CA LYS A 2 1.48 -7.73 -13.85
C LYS A 2 0.39 -7.03 -13.03
N ALA A 3 0.39 -7.24 -11.71
CA ALA A 3 -0.42 -6.50 -10.78
C ALA A 3 0.47 -5.70 -9.84
N LYS A 4 0.11 -4.45 -9.59
CA LYS A 4 0.77 -3.58 -8.63
C LYS A 4 -0.16 -3.39 -7.46
N VAL A 5 0.31 -3.74 -6.26
CA VAL A 5 -0.49 -3.66 -5.03
C VAL A 5 0.13 -2.63 -4.10
N TYR A 6 -0.70 -1.73 -3.60
CA TYR A 6 -0.30 -0.66 -2.69
C TYR A 6 -1.00 -0.89 -1.35
N VAL A 7 -0.23 -1.01 -0.28
CA VAL A 7 -0.75 -1.28 1.06
C VAL A 7 -0.28 -0.18 2.00
N THR A 8 -1.22 0.46 2.69
CA THR A 8 -0.89 1.48 3.69
C THR A 8 -1.72 1.24 4.95
N LEU A 9 -1.25 1.76 6.08
CA LEU A 9 -2.04 1.75 7.30
C LEU A 9 -3.28 2.63 7.12
N LYS A 10 -4.40 2.21 7.72
CA LYS A 10 -5.61 3.02 7.75
C LYS A 10 -5.32 4.35 8.46
N LYS A 11 -6.01 5.41 8.03
CA LYS A 11 -5.77 6.75 8.58
C LYS A 11 -6.00 6.84 10.08
N SER A 12 -6.86 5.99 10.62
CA SER A 12 -7.13 5.94 12.07
C SER A 12 -6.05 5.24 12.87
N VAL A 13 -5.10 4.57 12.19
CA VAL A 13 -4.01 3.82 12.84
C VAL A 13 -2.76 4.70 12.87
N LEU A 14 -2.10 4.76 14.03
CA LEU A 14 -0.85 5.48 14.16
C LEU A 14 0.23 4.83 13.28
N ASP A 15 0.97 5.66 12.56
CA ASP A 15 2.07 5.26 11.69
C ASP A 15 3.39 5.80 12.26
N PRO A 16 4.09 5.02 13.11
CA PRO A 16 5.34 5.51 13.71
C PRO A 16 6.43 5.78 12.68
N GLN A 17 6.48 5.00 11.60
CA GLN A 17 7.46 5.22 10.53
C GLN A 17 7.18 6.52 9.78
N GLY A 18 5.92 6.77 9.45
CA GLY A 18 5.51 8.01 8.82
C GLY A 18 5.81 9.23 9.69
N LYS A 19 5.55 9.14 10.98
CA LYS A 19 5.90 10.19 11.93
C LYS A 19 7.40 10.46 11.96
N ALA A 20 8.22 9.42 12.00
CA ALA A 20 9.67 9.59 12.01
C ALA A 20 10.17 10.26 10.73
N VAL A 21 9.63 9.88 9.58
CA VAL A 21 9.99 10.51 8.30
C VAL A 21 9.56 11.97 8.28
N GLN A 22 8.37 12.27 8.77
CA GLN A 22 7.89 13.66 8.85
C GLN A 22 8.81 14.53 9.70
N GLN A 23 9.21 14.03 10.87
CA GLN A 23 10.11 14.76 11.75
C GLN A 23 11.48 14.96 11.12
N ALA A 24 12.01 13.96 10.43
CA ALA A 24 13.29 14.08 9.74
C ALA A 24 13.21 15.11 8.60
N LEU A 25 12.12 15.13 7.85
CA LEU A 25 11.92 16.13 6.81
C LEU A 25 11.85 17.54 7.38
N ALA A 26 11.16 17.73 8.49
CA ALA A 26 11.10 19.02 9.16
C ALA A 26 12.49 19.49 9.62
N ALA A 27 13.29 18.57 10.16
CA ALA A 27 14.66 18.87 10.57
C ALA A 27 15.55 19.29 9.39
N LEU A 28 15.24 18.78 8.18
CA LEU A 28 15.95 19.16 6.96
C LEU A 28 15.44 20.47 6.33
N GLY A 29 14.45 21.09 6.93
CA GLY A 29 13.89 22.35 6.43
C GLY A 29 12.60 22.23 5.64
N PHE A 30 12.08 21.00 5.45
CA PHE A 30 10.83 20.77 4.72
C PHE A 30 9.64 20.85 5.70
N THR A 31 9.27 22.04 6.09
CA THR A 31 8.26 22.29 7.12
C THR A 31 6.83 22.30 6.59
N ASP A 32 6.66 22.23 5.28
CA ASP A 32 5.35 22.21 4.63
C ASP A 32 4.75 20.81 4.47
N VAL A 33 5.43 19.79 4.94
CA VAL A 33 4.93 18.41 4.92
C VAL A 33 4.03 18.21 6.15
N LYS A 34 2.73 18.09 5.93
CA LYS A 34 1.75 17.99 7.01
C LYS A 34 1.58 16.59 7.55
N ASP A 35 1.80 15.58 6.70
CA ASP A 35 1.62 14.18 7.08
C ASP A 35 2.46 13.31 6.16
N VAL A 36 2.90 12.17 6.69
CA VAL A 36 3.63 11.16 5.93
C VAL A 36 3.05 9.80 6.29
N ARG A 37 2.70 9.02 5.29
CA ARG A 37 2.21 7.66 5.46
C ARG A 37 3.17 6.71 4.76
N MET A 38 3.69 5.76 5.51
CA MET A 38 4.53 4.71 4.96
C MET A 38 3.69 3.51 4.59
N GLY A 39 4.15 2.74 3.62
CA GLY A 39 3.41 1.58 3.17
C GLY A 39 4.29 0.62 2.39
N LYS A 40 3.64 -0.38 1.80
CA LYS A 40 4.30 -1.39 0.97
C LYS A 40 3.84 -1.25 -0.46
N TYR A 41 4.75 -1.53 -1.37
CA TYR A 41 4.44 -1.68 -2.79
C TYR A 41 4.85 -3.09 -3.20
N ILE A 42 3.91 -3.85 -3.75
CA ILE A 42 4.11 -5.25 -4.11
C ILE A 42 3.84 -5.42 -5.60
N GLU A 43 4.76 -6.02 -6.34
CA GLU A 43 4.55 -6.39 -7.73
C GLU A 43 4.31 -7.89 -7.84
N LEU A 44 3.26 -8.25 -8.55
CA LEU A 44 2.93 -9.65 -8.82
C LEU A 44 3.01 -9.89 -10.32
N GLU A 45 3.79 -10.89 -10.73
CA GLU A 45 3.76 -11.36 -12.11
C GLU A 45 2.85 -12.56 -12.20
N LEU A 46 1.87 -12.49 -13.10
CA LEU A 46 0.85 -13.52 -13.23
C LEU A 46 1.02 -14.24 -14.55
N ASN A 47 0.90 -15.56 -14.53
CA ASN A 47 0.95 -16.37 -15.73
C ASN A 47 -0.36 -16.36 -16.52
N ALA A 48 -1.40 -15.78 -15.93
CA ALA A 48 -2.74 -15.74 -16.54
C ALA A 48 -2.87 -14.61 -17.55
N ALA A 49 -3.69 -14.84 -18.57
CA ALA A 49 -4.15 -13.78 -19.46
C ALA A 49 -5.11 -12.86 -18.70
N ALA A 50 -5.19 -11.59 -19.14
CA ALA A 50 -6.12 -10.64 -18.56
C ALA A 50 -7.57 -11.09 -18.86
N ASP A 51 -8.29 -11.51 -17.82
CA ASP A 51 -9.70 -11.88 -17.92
C ASP A 51 -10.44 -11.40 -16.66
N HIS A 52 -11.74 -11.70 -16.60
CA HIS A 52 -12.59 -11.24 -15.50
C HIS A 52 -12.23 -11.85 -14.15
N SER A 53 -11.50 -12.95 -14.12
CA SER A 53 -11.16 -13.63 -12.86
C SER A 53 -9.93 -13.04 -12.17
N VAL A 54 -9.13 -12.24 -12.86
CA VAL A 54 -7.86 -11.74 -12.32
C VAL A 54 -8.09 -10.73 -11.19
N GLY A 55 -8.98 -9.76 -11.40
CA GLY A 55 -9.29 -8.76 -10.38
C GLY A 55 -9.75 -9.39 -9.06
N PRO A 56 -10.77 -10.26 -9.07
CA PRO A 56 -11.20 -10.95 -7.85
C PRO A 56 -10.12 -11.81 -7.19
N LYS A 57 -9.23 -12.44 -7.99
CA LYS A 57 -8.11 -13.19 -7.43
C LYS A 57 -7.14 -12.31 -6.68
N ILE A 58 -6.78 -11.15 -7.25
CA ILE A 58 -5.88 -10.21 -6.59
C ILE A 58 -6.51 -9.69 -5.30
N LYS A 59 -7.78 -9.37 -5.33
CA LYS A 59 -8.50 -8.94 -4.12
C LYS A 59 -8.41 -10.00 -3.04
N THR A 60 -8.63 -11.25 -3.37
CA THR A 60 -8.54 -12.36 -2.42
C THR A 60 -7.13 -12.49 -1.87
N MET A 61 -6.10 -12.39 -2.70
CA MET A 61 -4.71 -12.42 -2.26
C MET A 61 -4.42 -11.30 -1.25
N CYS A 62 -4.88 -10.09 -1.53
CA CYS A 62 -4.70 -8.96 -0.63
C CYS A 62 -5.36 -9.22 0.71
N GLU A 63 -6.60 -9.68 0.70
CA GLU A 63 -7.37 -9.87 1.92
C GLU A 63 -6.88 -11.04 2.77
N LYS A 64 -6.32 -12.07 2.14
CA LYS A 64 -5.86 -13.26 2.86
C LYS A 64 -4.39 -13.20 3.29
N LEU A 65 -3.56 -12.43 2.59
CA LEU A 65 -2.13 -12.47 2.83
C LEU A 65 -1.44 -11.12 2.73
N LEU A 66 -1.68 -10.37 1.64
CA LEU A 66 -0.83 -9.22 1.30
C LEU A 66 -1.09 -8.02 2.19
N ALA A 67 -2.30 -7.87 2.70
CA ALA A 67 -2.67 -6.78 3.61
C ALA A 67 -3.36 -7.34 4.86
N ASN A 68 -3.08 -6.71 6.00
CA ASN A 68 -3.82 -6.98 7.22
C ASN A 68 -5.01 -6.01 7.26
N THR A 69 -6.18 -6.46 6.83
CA THR A 69 -7.33 -5.60 6.62
C THR A 69 -7.93 -5.03 7.92
N VAL A 70 -7.47 -5.48 9.07
CA VAL A 70 -7.85 -4.89 10.36
C VAL A 70 -7.22 -3.51 10.52
N ILE A 71 -5.96 -3.35 10.12
CA ILE A 71 -5.20 -2.11 10.32
C ILE A 71 -4.71 -1.47 9.03
N GLU A 72 -4.79 -2.18 7.90
CA GLU A 72 -4.29 -1.70 6.61
C GLU A 72 -5.40 -1.59 5.59
N GLU A 73 -5.22 -0.68 4.65
CA GLU A 73 -6.03 -0.58 3.44
C GLU A 73 -5.14 -0.86 2.24
N TYR A 74 -5.74 -1.25 1.14
CA TYR A 74 -4.99 -1.58 -0.05
C TYR A 74 -5.73 -1.13 -1.30
N ARG A 75 -4.98 -0.97 -2.38
CA ARG A 75 -5.51 -0.85 -3.73
C ARG A 75 -4.59 -1.57 -4.69
N PHE A 76 -5.07 -1.90 -5.86
CA PHE A 76 -4.23 -2.55 -6.86
C PHE A 76 -4.57 -2.04 -8.26
N GLU A 77 -3.60 -2.21 -9.14
CA GLU A 77 -3.72 -1.89 -10.56
C GLU A 77 -3.25 -3.08 -11.37
N LEU A 78 -3.97 -3.38 -12.45
CA LEU A 78 -3.57 -4.38 -13.43
C LEU A 78 -2.88 -3.67 -14.59
N VAL A 79 -1.70 -4.17 -14.95
CA VAL A 79 -0.87 -3.53 -15.97
C VAL A 79 -0.60 -4.49 -17.12
#